data_d3fa53a5adf036b08ad6bbf7fa118f60
#
_entry.id   d3fa53a5adf036b08ad6bbf7fa118f60
#
_cell.length_a   1.000
_cell.length_b   1.000
_cell.length_c   1.000
_cell.angle_alpha   90.00
_cell.angle_beta   90.00
_cell.angle_gamma   90.00
#
_symmetry.space_group_name_H-M   'P 1'
#
loop_
_entity.id
_entity.type
_entity.pdbx_description
1 polymer ?
#
loop_
_entity_poly.entity_id
_entity_poly.type
_entity_poly.pdbx_seq_one_letter_code
_entity_poly.pdbx_strand_id
1 'polypeptide(L)'
;MKKLLTIFSLILTLGLVGCSSTQEVKDIPVSDIKNEINNETLLTIQPVAETDAKDFYVFENVKDNITEGFVLQAMINVKLQDVFVVKTDDVEKVKQAIEDYKTNNLRMFADGYGGEDNATSVADSKLESVGDYVYFIAAPNASNIEAKILEMIK
;
A
#
# COMPACT_ATOMS: atom_id res chain seq x y z
N MET A 1 0.51 -44.13 -61.57
CA MET A 1 0.96 -44.66 -60.31
C MET A 1 1.79 -43.54 -59.60
N LYS A 2 1.17 -42.66 -58.85
CA LYS A 2 1.86 -41.60 -58.12
C LYS A 2 1.45 -41.73 -56.70
N LYS A 3 2.41 -42.07 -55.80
CA LYS A 3 2.23 -42.20 -54.36
C LYS A 3 2.25 -40.79 -53.74
N LEU A 4 1.12 -40.37 -53.16
CA LEU A 4 1.03 -39.17 -52.42
C LEU A 4 1.50 -39.45 -50.96
N LEU A 5 2.63 -38.90 -50.58
CA LEU A 5 3.12 -38.92 -49.20
C LEU A 5 2.45 -37.79 -48.45
N THR A 6 1.55 -38.12 -47.55
CA THR A 6 0.95 -37.15 -46.66
C THR A 6 1.85 -37.00 -45.39
N ILE A 7 2.56 -35.89 -45.32
CA ILE A 7 3.36 -35.56 -44.13
C ILE A 7 2.40 -34.96 -43.08
N PHE A 8 2.18 -35.71 -42.01
CA PHE A 8 1.42 -35.29 -40.84
C PHE A 8 2.34 -34.45 -39.94
N SER A 9 2.25 -33.15 -40.05
CA SER A 9 2.98 -32.22 -39.21
C SER A 9 2.32 -32.15 -37.84
N LEU A 10 2.89 -32.81 -36.85
CA LEU A 10 2.49 -32.77 -35.45
C LEU A 10 3.00 -31.47 -34.85
N ILE A 11 2.16 -30.45 -34.78
CA ILE A 11 2.46 -29.20 -34.05
C ILE A 11 2.30 -29.48 -32.56
N LEU A 12 3.43 -29.65 -31.90
CA LEU A 12 3.52 -29.73 -30.44
C LEU A 12 3.40 -28.31 -29.85
N THR A 13 2.18 -27.91 -29.53
CA THR A 13 1.95 -26.67 -28.75
C THR A 13 2.39 -26.93 -27.31
N LEU A 14 3.60 -26.51 -26.99
CA LEU A 14 4.04 -26.35 -25.62
C LEU A 14 3.21 -25.21 -24.97
N GLY A 15 2.13 -25.58 -24.30
CA GLY A 15 1.41 -24.71 -23.40
C GLY A 15 2.34 -24.33 -22.26
N LEU A 16 2.85 -23.10 -22.29
CA LEU A 16 3.43 -22.45 -21.13
C LEU A 16 2.30 -22.24 -20.13
N VAL A 17 2.07 -23.23 -19.27
CA VAL A 17 1.31 -23.04 -18.03
C VAL A 17 2.21 -22.22 -17.12
N GLY A 18 2.14 -20.90 -17.26
CA GLY A 18 2.64 -19.98 -16.27
C GLY A 18 1.84 -20.23 -14.99
N CYS A 19 2.42 -20.92 -14.02
CA CYS A 19 1.95 -20.88 -12.64
C CYS A 19 2.18 -19.44 -12.12
N SER A 20 1.27 -18.54 -12.47
CA SER A 20 1.02 -17.36 -11.68
C SER A 20 0.37 -17.88 -10.40
N SER A 21 1.16 -18.03 -9.34
CA SER A 21 0.63 -18.17 -8.00
C SER A 21 -0.03 -16.82 -7.67
N THR A 22 -1.28 -16.69 -8.00
CA THR A 22 -2.15 -15.66 -7.43
C THR A 22 -2.20 -15.98 -5.95
N GLN A 23 -1.36 -15.32 -5.13
CA GLN A 23 -1.52 -15.37 -3.70
C GLN A 23 -2.92 -14.86 -3.41
N GLU A 24 -3.74 -15.71 -2.81
CA GLU A 24 -5.11 -15.37 -2.43
C GLU A 24 -5.04 -14.26 -1.37
N VAL A 25 -5.65 -13.12 -1.66
CA VAL A 25 -5.71 -11.98 -0.73
C VAL A 25 -6.72 -12.33 0.35
N LYS A 26 -6.28 -12.31 1.61
CA LYS A 26 -7.15 -12.54 2.77
C LYS A 26 -8.04 -11.33 2.97
N ASP A 27 -9.34 -11.57 3.12
CA ASP A 27 -10.31 -10.55 3.48
C ASP A 27 -10.38 -10.42 5.00
N ILE A 28 -9.62 -9.46 5.56
CA ILE A 28 -9.58 -9.18 7.00
C ILE A 28 -9.98 -7.73 7.28
N PRO A 29 -10.57 -7.44 8.45
CA PRO A 29 -10.86 -6.07 8.87
C PRO A 29 -9.57 -5.24 8.97
N VAL A 30 -9.60 -3.99 8.51
CA VAL A 30 -8.43 -3.09 8.65
C VAL A 30 -8.09 -2.78 10.11
N SER A 31 -9.07 -2.91 11.01
CA SER A 31 -8.84 -2.80 12.47
C SER A 31 -7.85 -3.84 13.00
N ASP A 32 -7.84 -5.04 12.42
CA ASP A 32 -6.91 -6.10 12.83
C ASP A 32 -5.48 -5.74 12.40
N ILE A 33 -5.33 -5.22 11.17
CA ILE A 33 -4.05 -4.67 10.68
C ILE A 33 -3.57 -3.54 11.60
N LYS A 34 -4.47 -2.61 11.93
CA LYS A 34 -4.16 -1.50 12.83
C LYS A 34 -3.63 -1.97 14.17
N ASN A 35 -4.31 -2.92 14.80
CA ASN A 35 -3.91 -3.45 16.12
C ASN A 35 -2.52 -4.08 16.11
N GLU A 36 -2.15 -4.73 15.01
CA GLU A 36 -0.85 -5.37 14.85
C GLU A 36 0.29 -4.36 14.59
N ILE A 37 0.01 -3.27 13.86
CA ILE A 37 1.06 -2.29 13.53
C ILE A 37 1.15 -1.11 14.51
N ASN A 38 0.08 -0.80 15.26
CA ASN A 38 0.06 0.30 16.22
C ASN A 38 0.78 -0.07 17.53
N ASN A 39 2.08 -0.23 17.44
CA ASN A 39 2.96 -0.53 18.57
C ASN A 39 4.29 0.22 18.45
N GLU A 40 4.98 0.43 19.58
CA GLU A 40 6.22 1.22 19.65
C GLU A 40 7.42 0.61 18.89
N THR A 41 7.35 -0.67 18.52
CA THR A 41 8.41 -1.33 17.74
C THR A 41 8.33 -0.94 16.27
N LEU A 42 7.13 -0.82 15.73
CA LEU A 42 6.89 -0.45 14.34
C LEU A 42 6.73 1.07 14.19
N LEU A 43 5.94 1.71 15.07
CA LEU A 43 5.72 3.16 15.10
C LEU A 43 6.61 3.79 16.18
N THR A 44 7.85 4.08 15.81
CA THR A 44 8.90 4.52 16.75
C THR A 44 8.76 5.98 17.19
N ILE A 45 7.93 6.77 16.50
CA ILE A 45 7.66 8.16 16.87
C ILE A 45 6.33 8.20 17.62
N GLN A 46 6.41 8.52 18.91
CA GLN A 46 5.26 8.55 19.81
C GLN A 46 5.04 9.98 20.36
N PRO A 47 3.82 10.37 20.73
CA PRO A 47 2.58 9.59 20.58
C PRO A 47 2.05 9.58 19.13
N VAL A 48 1.15 8.63 18.85
CA VAL A 48 0.49 8.46 17.55
C VAL A 48 -0.97 8.91 17.63
N ALA A 49 -1.40 9.75 16.71
CA ALA A 49 -2.80 10.05 16.47
C ALA A 49 -3.41 9.00 15.56
N GLU A 50 -4.65 8.61 15.84
CA GLU A 50 -5.46 7.71 15.02
C GLU A 50 -6.68 8.46 14.49
N THR A 51 -6.96 8.33 13.20
CA THR A 51 -8.13 8.90 12.54
C THR A 51 -8.76 7.85 11.63
N ASP A 52 -10.10 7.78 11.56
CA ASP A 52 -10.77 7.01 10.53
C ASP A 52 -10.46 7.59 9.14
N ALA A 53 -10.19 6.74 8.17
CA ALA A 53 -9.82 7.21 6.83
C ALA A 53 -10.91 8.09 6.20
N LYS A 54 -12.19 7.80 6.45
CA LYS A 54 -13.33 8.60 5.92
C LYS A 54 -13.41 10.01 6.52
N ASP A 55 -12.83 10.20 7.71
CA ASP A 55 -12.78 11.50 8.39
C ASP A 55 -11.49 12.26 8.11
N PHE A 56 -10.53 11.62 7.42
CA PHE A 56 -9.26 12.24 7.10
C PHE A 56 -9.35 13.07 5.81
N TYR A 57 -8.98 14.34 5.87
CA TYR A 57 -9.16 15.33 4.79
C TYR A 57 -8.62 14.90 3.43
N VAL A 58 -7.59 14.05 3.39
CA VAL A 58 -6.99 13.52 2.14
C VAL A 58 -8.02 12.74 1.33
N PHE A 59 -8.93 12.06 2.01
CA PHE A 59 -9.93 11.18 1.40
C PHE A 59 -11.30 11.84 1.19
N GLU A 60 -11.46 13.13 1.47
CA GLU A 60 -12.77 13.81 1.40
C GLU A 60 -13.50 13.61 0.06
N ASN A 61 -12.76 13.63 -1.06
CA ASN A 61 -13.32 13.48 -2.41
C ASN A 61 -13.52 12.01 -2.84
N VAL A 62 -13.02 11.06 -2.06
CA VAL A 62 -13.06 9.61 -2.38
C VAL A 62 -13.64 8.78 -1.25
N LYS A 63 -14.15 9.40 -0.19
CA LYS A 63 -14.65 8.71 1.01
C LYS A 63 -15.79 7.74 0.73
N ASP A 64 -16.60 8.01 -0.30
CA ASP A 64 -17.70 7.12 -0.69
C ASP A 64 -17.20 5.80 -1.32
N ASN A 65 -15.97 5.78 -1.82
CA ASN A 65 -15.30 4.57 -2.33
C ASN A 65 -14.59 3.79 -1.23
N ILE A 66 -14.44 4.33 -0.02
CA ILE A 66 -13.77 3.68 1.09
C ILE A 66 -14.77 2.82 1.85
N THR A 67 -14.48 1.54 1.98
CA THR A 67 -15.26 0.62 2.82
C THR A 67 -14.87 0.81 4.28
N GLU A 68 -13.59 0.70 4.58
CA GLU A 68 -12.99 0.88 5.91
C GLU A 68 -11.53 1.36 5.76
N GLY A 69 -11.00 2.00 6.78
CA GLY A 69 -9.61 2.45 6.74
C GLY A 69 -9.22 3.20 8.01
N PHE A 70 -7.92 3.33 8.19
CA PHE A 70 -7.34 4.13 9.26
C PHE A 70 -6.12 4.92 8.79
N VAL A 71 -5.84 5.96 9.52
CA VAL A 71 -4.67 6.82 9.40
C VAL A 71 -3.99 6.89 10.76
N LEU A 72 -2.69 6.57 10.81
CA LEU A 72 -1.85 6.74 11.99
C LEU A 72 -0.78 7.78 11.68
N GLN A 73 -0.68 8.81 12.50
CA GLN A 73 0.28 9.91 12.32
C GLN A 73 1.02 10.24 13.61
N ALA A 74 2.29 10.62 13.49
CA ALA A 74 3.01 11.19 14.64
C ALA A 74 2.33 12.47 15.11
N MET A 75 2.16 12.63 16.42
CA MET A 75 1.63 13.87 17.01
C MET A 75 2.71 14.96 17.20
N ILE A 76 3.90 14.74 16.64
CA ILE A 76 5.04 15.67 16.71
C ILE A 76 5.21 16.34 15.36
N ASN A 77 4.81 17.59 15.21
CA ASN A 77 4.75 18.32 13.94
C ASN A 77 6.06 18.39 13.13
N VAL A 78 7.21 18.19 13.78
CA VAL A 78 8.53 18.20 13.13
C VAL A 78 9.05 16.79 12.79
N LYS A 79 8.22 15.78 13.00
CA LYS A 79 8.55 14.37 12.72
C LYS A 79 7.53 13.77 11.80
N LEU A 80 8.01 13.03 10.80
CA LEU A 80 7.16 12.34 9.84
C LEU A 80 7.03 10.87 10.20
N GLN A 81 5.82 10.45 10.44
CA GLN A 81 5.40 9.05 10.53
C GLN A 81 3.92 8.99 10.16
N ASP A 82 3.65 8.68 8.91
CA ASP A 82 2.32 8.55 8.35
C ASP A 82 2.10 7.13 7.84
N VAL A 83 1.07 6.47 8.35
CA VAL A 83 0.67 5.14 7.91
C VAL A 83 -0.83 5.13 7.64
N PHE A 84 -1.21 4.93 6.37
CA PHE A 84 -2.59 4.82 5.93
C PHE A 84 -2.84 3.40 5.44
N VAL A 85 -3.93 2.79 5.86
CA VAL A 85 -4.43 1.53 5.30
C VAL A 85 -5.91 1.69 5.03
N VAL A 86 -6.31 1.47 3.79
CA VAL A 86 -7.66 1.71 3.29
C VAL A 86 -8.12 0.50 2.49
N LYS A 87 -9.35 0.04 2.74
CA LYS A 87 -10.05 -0.92 1.91
C LYS A 87 -11.06 -0.19 1.06
N THR A 88 -11.03 -0.40 -0.26
CA THR A 88 -11.75 0.44 -1.23
C THR A 88 -12.26 -0.34 -2.42
N ASP A 89 -13.35 0.13 -3.01
CA ASP A 89 -13.87 -0.35 -4.29
C ASP A 89 -13.25 0.37 -5.51
N ASP A 90 -12.45 1.45 -5.29
CA ASP A 90 -11.75 2.19 -6.34
C ASP A 90 -10.30 2.50 -5.94
N VAL A 91 -9.44 1.50 -6.14
CA VAL A 91 -8.02 1.53 -5.79
C VAL A 91 -7.30 2.73 -6.42
N GLU A 92 -7.58 3.02 -7.69
CA GLU A 92 -6.88 4.07 -8.42
C GLU A 92 -7.20 5.47 -7.88
N LYS A 93 -8.47 5.75 -7.56
CA LYS A 93 -8.84 7.02 -6.96
C LYS A 93 -8.20 7.24 -5.59
N VAL A 94 -8.18 6.20 -4.75
CA VAL A 94 -7.55 6.28 -3.42
C VAL A 94 -6.04 6.47 -3.56
N LYS A 95 -5.38 5.74 -4.45
CA LYS A 95 -3.94 5.94 -4.72
C LYS A 95 -3.65 7.35 -5.22
N GLN A 96 -4.46 7.89 -6.11
CA GLN A 96 -4.29 9.26 -6.60
C GLN A 96 -4.42 10.30 -5.48
N ALA A 97 -5.42 10.16 -4.59
CA ALA A 97 -5.58 11.05 -3.44
C ALA A 97 -4.36 11.03 -2.51
N ILE A 98 -3.77 9.84 -2.29
CA ILE A 98 -2.54 9.69 -1.49
C ILE A 98 -1.33 10.29 -2.21
N GLU A 99 -1.20 10.10 -3.53
CA GLU A 99 -0.10 10.67 -4.30
C GLU A 99 -0.15 12.21 -4.30
N ASP A 100 -1.34 12.78 -4.41
CA ASP A 100 -1.56 14.23 -4.28
C ASP A 100 -1.17 14.72 -2.86
N TYR A 101 -1.52 13.95 -1.83
CA TYR A 101 -1.08 14.23 -0.45
C TYR A 101 0.44 14.21 -0.33
N LYS A 102 1.09 13.16 -0.82
CA LYS A 102 2.56 13.04 -0.80
C LYS A 102 3.21 14.24 -1.49
N THR A 103 2.74 14.59 -2.67
CA THR A 103 3.32 15.66 -3.48
C THR A 103 3.13 17.04 -2.85
N ASN A 104 1.97 17.31 -2.27
CA ASN A 104 1.61 18.65 -1.80
C ASN A 104 1.92 18.84 -0.30
N ASN A 105 1.63 17.86 0.53
CA ASN A 105 1.72 17.99 1.98
C ASN A 105 3.07 17.53 2.55
N LEU A 106 3.69 16.51 1.95
CA LEU A 106 4.97 16.01 2.43
C LEU A 106 6.18 16.71 1.79
N ARG A 107 5.95 17.63 0.87
CA ARG A 107 7.02 18.37 0.19
C ARG A 107 7.99 19.04 1.15
N MET A 108 7.49 19.69 2.20
CA MET A 108 8.36 20.35 3.18
C MET A 108 9.31 19.36 3.87
N PHE A 109 8.84 18.16 4.18
CA PHE A 109 9.67 17.10 4.75
C PHE A 109 10.69 16.58 3.74
N ALA A 110 10.28 16.39 2.47
CA ALA A 110 11.17 16.02 1.39
C ALA A 110 12.29 17.05 1.19
N ASP A 111 11.99 18.35 1.38
CA ASP A 111 12.94 19.46 1.32
C ASP A 111 13.79 19.60 2.60
N GLY A 112 13.65 18.66 3.59
CA GLY A 112 14.50 18.56 4.77
C GLY A 112 13.96 19.20 6.05
N TYR A 113 12.69 19.63 6.08
CA TYR A 113 12.08 20.11 7.33
C TYR A 113 12.06 18.99 8.38
N GLY A 114 12.52 19.32 9.59
CA GLY A 114 12.61 18.39 10.72
C GLY A 114 13.78 17.40 10.64
N GLY A 115 14.64 17.50 9.61
CA GLY A 115 15.88 16.74 9.46
C GLY A 115 15.87 15.70 8.34
N GLU A 116 17.04 15.11 8.10
CA GLU A 116 17.30 14.15 7.03
C GLU A 116 16.44 12.88 7.15
N ASP A 117 16.13 12.44 8.37
CA ASP A 117 15.26 11.27 8.60
C ASP A 117 13.88 11.43 7.98
N ASN A 118 13.30 12.64 8.02
CA ASN A 118 12.02 12.93 7.40
C ASN A 118 12.12 12.89 5.87
N ALA A 119 13.16 13.50 5.31
CA ALA A 119 13.39 13.47 3.86
C ALA A 119 13.57 12.03 3.36
N THR A 120 14.30 11.21 4.10
CA THR A 120 14.46 9.77 3.83
C THR A 120 13.12 9.05 3.92
N SER A 121 12.30 9.33 4.95
CA SER A 121 10.97 8.72 5.08
C SER A 121 10.03 9.06 3.93
N VAL A 122 10.14 10.26 3.33
CA VAL A 122 9.39 10.60 2.11
C VAL A 122 9.95 9.87 0.90
N ALA A 123 11.29 9.86 0.72
CA ALA A 123 11.95 9.23 -0.42
C ALA A 123 11.69 7.71 -0.47
N ASP A 124 11.75 7.05 0.68
CA ASP A 124 11.56 5.60 0.84
C ASP A 124 10.09 5.20 1.10
N SER A 125 9.16 6.16 1.02
CA SER A 125 7.74 5.90 1.26
C SER A 125 7.18 4.84 0.32
N LYS A 126 6.23 4.04 0.83
CA LYS A 126 5.54 2.99 0.10
C LYS A 126 4.11 3.43 -0.20
N LEU A 127 3.69 3.31 -1.44
CA LEU A 127 2.29 3.46 -1.86
C LEU A 127 1.94 2.29 -2.77
N GLU A 128 1.29 1.30 -2.21
CA GLU A 128 1.03 0.04 -2.89
C GLU A 128 -0.42 -0.41 -2.69
N SER A 129 -0.83 -1.42 -3.45
CA SER A 129 -2.13 -2.05 -3.31
C SER A 129 -2.05 -3.56 -3.45
N VAL A 130 -2.89 -4.28 -2.70
CA VAL A 130 -3.05 -5.73 -2.76
C VAL A 130 -4.54 -6.04 -2.66
N GLY A 131 -5.12 -6.54 -3.76
CA GLY A 131 -6.59 -6.67 -3.86
C GLY A 131 -7.26 -5.31 -3.74
N ASP A 132 -8.20 -5.20 -2.81
CA ASP A 132 -8.93 -3.97 -2.47
C ASP A 132 -8.27 -3.13 -1.36
N TYR A 133 -7.14 -3.58 -0.83
CA TYR A 133 -6.33 -2.81 0.13
C TYR A 133 -5.37 -1.86 -0.59
N VAL A 134 -5.37 -0.61 -0.15
CA VAL A 134 -4.35 0.39 -0.49
C VAL A 134 -3.66 0.80 0.79
N TYR A 135 -2.33 0.83 0.79
CA TYR A 135 -1.58 1.34 1.93
C TYR A 135 -0.52 2.36 1.51
N PHE A 136 -0.30 3.31 2.40
CA PHE A 136 0.76 4.31 2.30
C PHE A 136 1.56 4.34 3.59
N ILE A 137 2.87 4.37 3.47
CA ILE A 137 3.79 4.39 4.62
C ILE A 137 4.91 5.39 4.33
N ALA A 138 4.95 6.47 5.09
CA ALA A 138 6.06 7.42 5.13
C ALA A 138 6.57 7.52 6.57
N ALA A 139 7.50 6.64 6.93
CA ALA A 139 7.96 6.46 8.29
C ALA A 139 9.37 5.87 8.35
N PRO A 140 10.13 6.03 9.46
CA PRO A 140 11.47 5.46 9.61
C PRO A 140 11.54 3.94 9.40
N ASN A 141 10.49 3.21 9.79
CA ASN A 141 10.41 1.76 9.69
C ASN A 141 9.50 1.28 8.54
N ALA A 142 9.37 2.03 7.46
CA ALA A 142 8.41 1.76 6.37
C ALA A 142 8.44 0.31 5.89
N SER A 143 9.62 -0.27 5.66
CA SER A 143 9.75 -1.66 5.18
C SER A 143 9.26 -2.71 6.20
N ASN A 144 9.46 -2.47 7.50
CA ASN A 144 9.00 -3.40 8.54
C ASN A 144 7.47 -3.30 8.71
N ILE A 145 6.91 -2.10 8.61
CA ILE A 145 5.47 -1.87 8.65
C ILE A 145 4.82 -2.54 7.44
N GLU A 146 5.37 -2.33 6.23
CA GLU A 146 4.91 -2.97 5.01
C GLU A 146 4.94 -4.50 5.11
N ALA A 147 6.05 -5.08 5.58
CA ALA A 147 6.18 -6.51 5.75
C ALA A 147 5.08 -7.08 6.67
N LYS A 148 4.75 -6.35 7.75
CA LYS A 148 3.69 -6.76 8.67
C LYS A 148 2.30 -6.68 8.03
N ILE A 149 2.00 -5.63 7.29
CA ILE A 149 0.75 -5.51 6.52
C ILE A 149 0.62 -6.66 5.53
N LEU A 150 1.68 -6.94 4.76
CA LEU A 150 1.68 -8.00 3.75
C LEU A 150 1.55 -9.40 4.36
N GLU A 151 2.16 -9.66 5.51
CA GLU A 151 1.99 -10.92 6.27
C GLU A 151 0.52 -11.20 6.62
N MET A 152 -0.23 -10.14 6.91
CA MET A 152 -1.62 -10.26 7.31
C MET A 152 -2.56 -10.47 6.12
N ILE A 153 -2.35 -9.77 5.01
CA ILE A 153 -3.27 -9.76 3.86
C ILE A 153 -2.90 -10.76 2.76
N LYS A 154 -1.75 -11.41 2.83
CA LYS A 154 -1.29 -12.49 1.92
C LYS A 154 -1.14 -13.80 2.68
#